data_51f821226c47df58de8a43afd1019a36
#
_entry.id   51f821226c47df58de8a43afd1019a36
#
_cell.length_a   1.000
_cell.length_b   1.000
_cell.length_c   1.000
_cell.angle_alpha   90.00
_cell.angle_beta   90.00
_cell.angle_gamma   90.00
#
_symmetry.space_group_name_H-M   'P 1'
#
loop_
_entity.id
_entity.type
_entity.pdbx_description
1 polymer ?
#
loop_
_entity_poly.entity_id
_entity_poly.type
_entity_poly.pdbx_seq_one_letter_code
_entity_poly.pdbx_strand_id
1 'polypeptide(L)'
;QQFMATLIQVPLAVDPTLFASLTLSSFMTPVFRTLFQAVAAAGGLPSADTPQGLWMHNLTKAGGPMLESVINELAVMPLPLPPSDTDAERASQQSQEGNVQLRKPTDDERRYASELIIRLLDTGIMRKIGADQRRMAQLPDGAEKIELLGQITKLETLRKDLQTRVFGNNVA
;
A
#
# COMPACT_ATOMS: atom_id res chain seq x y z
N GLN A 1 -0.29 4.99 7.56
CA GLN A 1 0.79 4.43 8.38
C GLN A 1 0.75 2.90 8.40
N GLN A 2 -0.37 2.25 8.79
CA GLN A 2 -0.50 0.79 8.88
C GLN A 2 -0.12 0.05 7.59
N PHE A 3 -0.58 0.53 6.41
CA PHE A 3 -0.19 -0.07 5.13
C PHE A 3 1.33 -0.03 4.91
N MET A 4 1.97 1.11 5.22
CA MET A 4 3.43 1.23 5.08
C MET A 4 4.18 0.30 6.04
N ALA A 5 3.69 0.13 7.27
CA ALA A 5 4.25 -0.85 8.20
C ALA A 5 4.11 -2.29 7.67
N THR A 6 2.93 -2.65 7.14
CA THR A 6 2.71 -3.95 6.51
C THR A 6 3.64 -4.17 5.31
N LEU A 7 3.80 -3.16 4.47
CA LEU A 7 4.69 -3.19 3.31
C LEU A 7 6.15 -3.44 3.71
N ILE A 8 6.61 -2.82 4.81
CA ILE A 8 7.98 -2.99 5.30
C ILE A 8 8.18 -4.34 5.98
N GLN A 9 7.24 -4.76 6.83
CA GLN A 9 7.37 -5.97 7.65
C GLN A 9 7.05 -7.25 6.88
N VAL A 10 6.05 -7.22 6.01
CA VAL A 10 5.55 -8.40 5.29
C VAL A 10 5.27 -8.03 3.82
N PRO A 11 6.29 -7.63 3.05
CA PRO A 11 6.08 -7.14 1.68
C PRO A 11 5.45 -8.18 0.76
N LEU A 12 5.68 -9.48 1.00
CA LEU A 12 5.06 -10.57 0.22
C LEU A 12 3.56 -10.76 0.49
N ALA A 13 2.99 -10.13 1.52
CA ALA A 13 1.55 -10.09 1.76
C ALA A 13 0.83 -9.11 0.83
N VAL A 14 1.57 -8.18 0.23
CA VAL A 14 1.02 -7.12 -0.63
C VAL A 14 0.74 -7.68 -2.02
N ASP A 15 -0.52 -7.63 -2.45
CA ASP A 15 -0.91 -8.02 -3.80
C ASP A 15 -0.29 -7.07 -4.84
N PRO A 16 0.52 -7.58 -5.80
CA PRO A 16 1.19 -6.73 -6.79
C PRO A 16 0.23 -5.97 -7.70
N THR A 17 -0.92 -6.56 -8.03
CA THR A 17 -1.93 -5.95 -8.90
C THR A 17 -2.60 -4.78 -8.21
N LEU A 18 -2.98 -4.95 -6.95
CA LEU A 18 -3.55 -3.87 -6.13
C LEU A 18 -2.50 -2.78 -5.87
N PHE A 19 -1.26 -3.17 -5.59
CA PHE A 19 -0.16 -2.22 -5.39
C PHE A 19 0.10 -1.36 -6.63
N ALA A 20 0.09 -1.96 -7.82
CA ALA A 20 0.25 -1.24 -9.08
C ALA A 20 -0.86 -0.22 -9.36
N SER A 21 -2.02 -0.37 -8.73
CA SER A 21 -3.14 0.57 -8.84
C SER A 21 -3.00 1.80 -7.91
N LEU A 22 -2.07 1.77 -6.94
CA LEU A 22 -1.78 2.90 -6.08
C LEU A 22 -1.05 4.00 -6.84
N THR A 23 -1.33 5.24 -6.47
CA THR A 23 -0.66 6.43 -7.00
C THR A 23 -0.18 7.31 -5.85
N LEU A 24 0.66 8.30 -6.14
CA LEU A 24 1.11 9.26 -5.12
C LEU A 24 -0.07 9.98 -4.43
N SER A 25 -1.16 10.19 -5.15
CA SER A 25 -2.38 10.80 -4.61
C SER A 25 -3.12 9.89 -3.62
N SER A 26 -2.81 8.60 -3.58
CA SER A 26 -3.34 7.67 -2.58
C SER A 26 -2.84 7.99 -1.16
N PHE A 27 -1.70 8.66 -1.06
CA PHE A 27 -1.06 9.01 0.22
C PHE A 27 -1.19 10.49 0.53
N MET A 28 -1.68 10.83 1.73
CA MET A 28 -1.78 12.23 2.17
C MET A 28 -0.46 12.74 2.76
N THR A 29 0.22 11.90 3.50
CA THR A 29 1.44 12.26 4.22
C THR A 29 2.63 12.29 3.25
N PRO A 30 3.36 13.41 3.15
CA PRO A 30 4.48 13.54 2.21
C PRO A 30 5.54 12.44 2.38
N VAL A 31 5.88 12.07 3.60
CA VAL A 31 6.86 11.02 3.88
C VAL A 31 6.45 9.66 3.30
N PHE A 32 5.15 9.34 3.29
CA PHE A 32 4.65 8.10 2.69
C PHE A 32 4.64 8.13 1.17
N ARG A 33 4.48 9.31 0.55
CA ARG A 33 4.70 9.49 -0.89
C ARG A 33 6.16 9.23 -1.26
N THR A 34 7.09 9.77 -0.46
CA THR A 34 8.52 9.54 -0.67
C THR A 34 8.87 8.07 -0.48
N LEU A 35 8.32 7.41 0.52
CA LEU A 35 8.52 5.98 0.75
C LEU A 35 7.97 5.14 -0.42
N PHE A 36 6.79 5.47 -0.92
CA PHE A 36 6.21 4.80 -2.08
C PHE A 36 7.08 4.97 -3.35
N GLN A 37 7.63 6.18 -3.56
CA GLN A 37 8.58 6.42 -4.65
C GLN A 37 9.89 5.64 -4.45
N ALA A 38 10.38 5.52 -3.21
CA ALA A 38 11.56 4.75 -2.90
C ALA A 38 11.36 3.25 -3.20
N VAL A 39 10.17 2.70 -2.93
CA VAL A 39 9.83 1.32 -3.32
C VAL A 39 9.90 1.15 -4.84
N ALA A 40 9.33 2.08 -5.60
CA ALA A 40 9.42 2.05 -7.06
C ALA A 40 10.86 2.15 -7.57
N ALA A 41 11.67 3.04 -6.98
CA ALA A 41 13.08 3.22 -7.32
C ALA A 41 13.96 2.01 -6.93
N ALA A 42 13.56 1.27 -5.88
CA ALA A 42 14.22 0.03 -5.46
C ALA A 42 13.88 -1.19 -6.34
N GLY A 43 13.07 -0.99 -7.37
CA GLY A 43 12.63 -2.05 -8.29
C GLY A 43 11.23 -2.60 -8.04
N GLY A 44 10.43 -1.94 -7.20
CA GLY A 44 9.08 -2.36 -6.86
C GLY A 44 9.02 -3.31 -5.65
N LEU A 45 7.95 -4.10 -5.58
CA LEU A 45 7.80 -5.12 -4.54
C LEU A 45 8.85 -6.23 -4.69
N PRO A 46 9.41 -6.74 -3.59
CA PRO A 46 10.36 -7.84 -3.65
C PRO A 46 9.67 -9.14 -4.04
N SER A 47 10.43 -10.08 -4.62
CA SER A 47 10.00 -11.46 -4.85
C SER A 47 10.31 -12.34 -3.64
N ALA A 48 9.75 -13.57 -3.64
CA ALA A 48 10.01 -14.54 -2.58
C ALA A 48 11.50 -14.92 -2.46
N ASP A 49 12.26 -14.80 -3.55
CA ASP A 49 13.70 -15.11 -3.60
C ASP A 49 14.58 -13.93 -3.17
N THR A 50 13.99 -12.76 -2.93
CA THR A 50 14.74 -11.56 -2.53
C THR A 50 15.15 -11.69 -1.05
N PRO A 51 16.44 -11.61 -0.72
CA PRO A 51 16.87 -11.56 0.68
C PRO A 51 16.31 -10.33 1.39
N GLN A 52 15.84 -10.50 2.62
CA GLN A 52 15.25 -9.41 3.40
C GLN A 52 16.22 -8.23 3.58
N GLY A 53 17.49 -8.53 3.89
CA GLY A 53 18.52 -7.51 4.04
C GLY A 53 18.77 -6.71 2.77
N LEU A 54 18.71 -7.37 1.60
CA LEU A 54 18.84 -6.70 0.31
C LEU A 54 17.63 -5.79 0.01
N TRP A 55 16.44 -6.24 0.30
CA TRP A 55 15.22 -5.45 0.18
C TRP A 55 15.31 -4.16 1.01
N MET A 56 15.62 -4.32 2.30
CA MET A 56 15.75 -3.19 3.21
C MET A 56 16.87 -2.24 2.82
N HIS A 57 18.03 -2.79 2.40
CA HIS A 57 19.15 -1.98 1.91
C HIS A 57 18.78 -1.15 0.68
N ASN A 58 18.16 -1.77 -0.32
CA ASN A 58 17.76 -1.08 -1.55
C ASN A 58 16.73 0.02 -1.26
N LEU A 59 15.79 -0.25 -0.36
CA LEU A 59 14.77 0.72 0.03
C LEU A 59 15.38 1.92 0.77
N THR A 60 16.28 1.67 1.72
CA THR A 60 16.99 2.73 2.46
C THR A 60 17.87 3.54 1.52
N LYS A 61 18.59 2.88 0.61
CA LYS A 61 19.43 3.55 -0.40
C LYS A 61 18.60 4.44 -1.33
N ALA A 62 17.44 3.98 -1.79
CA ALA A 62 16.55 4.74 -2.65
C ALA A 62 15.88 5.91 -1.93
N GLY A 63 15.58 5.75 -0.64
CA GLY A 63 14.89 6.75 0.18
C GLY A 63 15.79 7.77 0.86
N GLY A 64 17.07 7.46 0.99
CA GLY A 64 18.05 8.29 1.68
C GLY A 64 17.88 8.33 3.21
N PRO A 65 18.74 9.09 3.91
CA PRO A 65 18.81 9.10 5.39
C PRO A 65 17.50 9.50 6.08
N MET A 66 16.71 10.37 5.46
CA MET A 66 15.43 10.79 6.03
C MET A 66 14.41 9.64 6.13
N LEU A 67 14.44 8.71 5.19
CA LEU A 67 13.53 7.55 5.21
C LEU A 67 14.03 6.43 6.10
N GLU A 68 15.32 6.34 6.39
CA GLU A 68 15.89 5.29 7.24
C GLU A 68 15.23 5.24 8.62
N SER A 69 15.07 6.40 9.26
CA SER A 69 14.38 6.50 10.56
C SER A 69 12.93 6.05 10.47
N VAL A 70 12.22 6.46 9.42
CA VAL A 70 10.82 6.11 9.18
C VAL A 70 10.68 4.61 8.90
N ILE A 71 11.57 4.04 8.10
CA ILE A 71 11.59 2.60 7.80
C ILE A 71 11.82 1.80 9.08
N ASN A 72 12.77 2.21 9.92
CA ASN A 72 13.04 1.56 11.20
C ASN A 72 11.86 1.64 12.16
N GLU A 73 11.18 2.79 12.25
CA GLU A 73 9.96 2.95 13.03
C GLU A 73 8.84 2.01 12.52
N LEU A 74 8.62 1.96 11.22
CA LEU A 74 7.60 1.11 10.61
C LEU A 74 7.92 -0.39 10.75
N ALA A 75 9.21 -0.75 10.75
CA ALA A 75 9.65 -2.14 10.89
C ALA A 75 9.33 -2.75 12.26
N VAL A 76 9.24 -1.93 13.31
CA VAL A 76 8.94 -2.37 14.67
C VAL A 76 7.52 -2.02 15.13
N MET A 77 6.74 -1.35 14.27
CA MET A 77 5.37 -0.98 14.60
C MET A 77 4.48 -2.22 14.74
N PRO A 78 3.71 -2.37 15.83
CA PRO A 78 2.80 -3.50 15.97
C PRO A 78 1.70 -3.46 14.90
N LEU A 79 1.50 -4.57 14.20
CA LEU A 79 0.37 -4.74 13.29
C LEU A 79 -0.83 -5.29 14.07
N PRO A 80 -2.05 -4.82 13.82
CA PRO A 80 -3.27 -5.30 14.50
C PRO A 80 -3.72 -6.63 13.90
N LEU A 81 -2.86 -7.62 13.98
CA LEU A 81 -3.10 -9.00 13.54
C LEU A 81 -3.17 -9.91 14.77
N PRO A 82 -3.97 -10.98 14.74
CA PRO A 82 -3.96 -11.95 15.81
C PRO A 82 -2.53 -12.54 15.93
N PRO A 83 -2.06 -12.81 17.16
CA PRO A 83 -0.77 -13.44 17.37
C PRO A 83 -0.75 -14.78 16.62
N SER A 84 0.18 -14.92 15.69
CA SER A 84 0.40 -16.18 14.98
C SER A 84 1.45 -17.00 15.75
N ASP A 85 1.34 -18.33 15.69
CA ASP A 85 2.33 -19.23 16.28
C ASP A 85 3.76 -18.97 15.76
N THR A 86 3.87 -18.23 14.64
CA THR A 86 5.12 -17.74 14.05
C THR A 86 5.76 -16.58 14.80
N ASP A 87 5.08 -15.92 15.77
CA ASP A 87 5.69 -14.84 16.55
C ASP A 87 6.77 -15.36 17.51
N ALA A 88 6.65 -16.59 17.98
CA ALA A 88 7.70 -17.28 18.73
C ALA A 88 8.89 -17.64 17.84
N GLU A 89 8.66 -17.95 16.58
CA GLU A 89 9.70 -18.21 15.58
C GLU A 89 10.39 -16.92 15.12
N ARG A 90 9.67 -15.79 15.08
CA ARG A 90 10.25 -14.45 14.82
C ARG A 90 11.33 -14.06 15.83
N ALA A 91 11.07 -14.30 17.13
CA ALA A 91 12.01 -13.99 18.18
C ALA A 91 13.29 -14.82 18.06
N SER A 92 13.18 -16.03 17.53
CA SER A 92 14.30 -16.95 17.32
C SER A 92 15.12 -16.65 16.06
N GLN A 93 14.49 -16.07 15.03
CA GLN A 93 15.14 -15.77 13.74
C GLN A 93 15.84 -14.41 13.69
N GLN A 94 15.45 -13.45 14.53
CA GLN A 94 16.15 -12.16 14.65
C GLN A 94 17.60 -12.26 15.15
N SER A 95 18.01 -13.43 15.61
CA SER A 95 19.36 -13.68 16.14
C SER A 95 20.34 -14.24 15.10
N GLN A 96 19.90 -14.45 13.85
CA GLN A 96 20.79 -14.93 12.77
C GLN A 96 21.03 -13.80 11.76
N GLU A 97 22.10 -13.08 11.97
CA GLU A 97 22.69 -12.18 10.98
C GLU A 97 23.11 -12.97 9.73
N GLY A 98 22.53 -12.64 8.60
CA GLY A 98 22.97 -13.08 7.28
C GLY A 98 21.93 -13.84 6.46
N ASN A 99 21.54 -13.27 5.34
CA ASN A 99 20.84 -13.89 4.22
C ASN A 99 19.48 -14.57 4.53
N VAL A 100 18.71 -13.99 5.46
CA VAL A 100 17.35 -14.44 5.74
C VAL A 100 16.44 -14.07 4.56
N GLN A 101 15.80 -15.06 3.96
CA GLN A 101 14.78 -14.83 2.94
C GLN A 101 13.57 -14.13 3.56
N LEU A 102 12.84 -13.38 2.71
CA LEU A 102 11.58 -12.77 3.10
C LEU A 102 10.59 -13.86 3.58
N ARG A 103 10.00 -13.62 4.72
CA ARG A 103 9.05 -14.54 5.33
C ARG A 103 7.80 -14.70 4.46
N LYS A 104 7.34 -15.94 4.29
CA LYS A 104 6.06 -16.22 3.65
C LYS A 104 4.92 -15.67 4.51
N PRO A 105 4.03 -14.84 3.93
CA PRO A 105 2.90 -14.28 4.67
C PRO A 105 1.84 -15.33 4.99
N THR A 106 1.11 -15.11 6.09
CA THR A 106 -0.10 -15.86 6.41
C THR A 106 -1.29 -15.35 5.58
N ASP A 107 -2.38 -16.12 5.54
CA ASP A 107 -3.59 -15.69 4.82
C ASP A 107 -4.25 -14.47 5.48
N ASP A 108 -4.17 -14.34 6.80
CA ASP A 108 -4.66 -13.17 7.51
C ASP A 108 -3.85 -11.91 7.19
N GLU A 109 -2.54 -12.03 7.06
CA GLU A 109 -1.68 -10.93 6.64
C GLU A 109 -1.96 -10.49 5.20
N ARG A 110 -2.20 -11.43 4.28
CA ARG A 110 -2.59 -11.12 2.90
C ARG A 110 -3.93 -10.40 2.84
N ARG A 111 -4.92 -10.89 3.59
CA ARG A 111 -6.24 -10.28 3.68
C ARG A 111 -6.14 -8.87 4.25
N TYR A 112 -5.43 -8.71 5.34
CA TYR A 112 -5.20 -7.41 5.97
C TYR A 112 -4.52 -6.41 5.04
N ALA A 113 -3.45 -6.83 4.36
CA ALA A 113 -2.75 -5.99 3.38
C ALA A 113 -3.69 -5.56 2.24
N SER A 114 -4.49 -6.48 1.71
CA SER A 114 -5.46 -6.19 0.65
C SER A 114 -6.54 -5.20 1.10
N GLU A 115 -7.08 -5.36 2.30
CA GLU A 115 -8.06 -4.41 2.87
C GLU A 115 -7.47 -3.01 3.01
N LEU A 116 -6.22 -2.90 3.48
CA LEU A 116 -5.54 -1.61 3.62
C LEU A 116 -5.33 -0.92 2.27
N ILE A 117 -4.92 -1.67 1.23
CA ILE A 117 -4.76 -1.12 -0.12
C ILE A 117 -6.09 -0.64 -0.66
N ILE A 118 -7.15 -1.44 -0.53
CA ILE A 118 -8.47 -1.07 -1.03
C ILE A 118 -8.98 0.20 -0.34
N ARG A 119 -8.77 0.34 0.97
CA ARG A 119 -9.11 1.58 1.70
C ARG A 119 -8.31 2.78 1.19
N LEU A 120 -7.02 2.60 0.87
CA LEU A 120 -6.20 3.66 0.29
C LEU A 120 -6.70 4.07 -1.10
N LEU A 121 -7.04 3.10 -1.94
CA LEU A 121 -7.60 3.33 -3.27
C LEU A 121 -8.94 4.05 -3.18
N ASP A 122 -9.86 3.57 -2.33
CA ASP A 122 -11.18 4.20 -2.11
C ASP A 122 -11.02 5.67 -1.68
N THR A 123 -10.14 5.92 -0.71
CA THR A 123 -9.87 7.28 -0.24
C THR A 123 -9.25 8.16 -1.32
N GLY A 124 -8.35 7.61 -2.14
CA GLY A 124 -7.75 8.30 -3.29
C GLY A 124 -8.79 8.68 -4.36
N ILE A 125 -9.67 7.73 -4.68
CA ILE A 125 -10.77 7.93 -5.63
C ILE A 125 -11.74 9.00 -5.12
N MET A 126 -12.14 8.95 -3.86
CA MET A 126 -13.03 9.96 -3.26
C MET A 126 -12.45 11.37 -3.36
N ARG A 127 -11.15 11.52 -3.07
CA ARG A 127 -10.47 12.82 -3.19
C ARG A 127 -10.46 13.32 -4.62
N LYS A 128 -10.21 12.44 -5.59
CA LYS A 128 -10.23 12.80 -7.00
C LYS A 128 -11.63 13.20 -7.45
N ILE A 129 -12.66 12.45 -7.09
CA ILE A 129 -14.07 12.81 -7.37
C ILE A 129 -14.38 14.19 -6.81
N GLY A 130 -14.02 14.46 -5.55
CA GLY A 130 -14.25 15.77 -4.93
C GLY A 130 -13.50 16.91 -5.60
N ALA A 131 -12.28 16.68 -6.10
CA ALA A 131 -11.52 17.66 -6.86
C ALA A 131 -12.17 17.92 -8.23
N ASP A 132 -12.57 16.88 -8.93
CA ASP A 132 -13.20 16.96 -10.25
C ASP A 132 -14.59 17.62 -10.16
N GLN A 133 -15.37 17.36 -9.11
CA GLN A 133 -16.64 18.03 -8.83
C GLN A 133 -16.45 19.55 -8.60
N ARG A 134 -15.43 19.95 -7.81
CA ARG A 134 -15.12 21.38 -7.61
C ARG A 134 -14.70 22.05 -8.92
N ARG A 135 -13.89 21.37 -9.74
CA ARG A 135 -13.51 21.87 -11.06
C ARG A 135 -14.73 22.00 -11.97
N MET A 136 -15.59 21.01 -11.99
CA MET A 136 -16.83 21.00 -12.79
C MET A 136 -17.75 22.19 -12.44
N ALA A 137 -17.85 22.54 -11.15
CA ALA A 137 -18.67 23.68 -10.69
C ALA A 137 -18.14 25.03 -11.20
N GLN A 138 -16.87 25.11 -11.58
CA GLN A 138 -16.22 26.34 -12.08
C GLN A 138 -16.23 26.44 -13.61
N LEU A 139 -16.57 25.34 -14.31
CA LEU A 139 -16.58 25.29 -15.75
C LEU A 139 -17.94 25.78 -16.31
N PRO A 140 -17.92 26.51 -17.45
CA PRO A 140 -19.13 26.80 -18.20
C PRO A 140 -19.72 25.50 -18.77
N ASP A 141 -21.01 25.52 -19.11
CA ASP A 141 -21.66 24.40 -19.77
C ASP A 141 -21.01 24.15 -21.14
N GLY A 142 -20.54 22.94 -21.38
CA GLY A 142 -19.84 22.59 -22.60
C GLY A 142 -19.20 21.19 -22.56
N ALA A 143 -18.44 20.88 -23.61
CA ALA A 143 -17.84 19.56 -23.80
C ALA A 143 -16.91 19.14 -22.65
N GLU A 144 -16.13 20.06 -22.09
CA GLU A 144 -15.20 19.79 -20.98
C GLU A 144 -15.94 19.36 -19.71
N LYS A 145 -17.08 19.99 -19.42
CA LYS A 145 -17.94 19.64 -18.28
C LYS A 145 -18.53 18.24 -18.43
N ILE A 146 -18.95 17.88 -19.64
CA ILE A 146 -19.49 16.55 -19.98
C ILE A 146 -18.41 15.48 -19.84
N GLU A 147 -17.21 15.75 -20.33
CA GLU A 147 -16.07 14.82 -20.19
C GLU A 147 -15.72 14.58 -18.72
N LEU A 148 -15.68 15.62 -17.92
CA LEU A 148 -15.38 15.54 -16.49
C LEU A 148 -16.46 14.76 -15.73
N LEU A 149 -17.73 14.93 -16.09
CA LEU A 149 -18.83 14.13 -15.56
C LEU A 149 -18.65 12.64 -15.88
N GLY A 150 -18.25 12.32 -17.12
CA GLY A 150 -17.93 10.96 -17.53
C GLY A 150 -16.77 10.35 -16.73
N GLN A 151 -15.74 11.12 -16.42
CA GLN A 151 -14.63 10.69 -15.57
C GLN A 151 -15.09 10.42 -14.14
N ILE A 152 -15.89 11.29 -13.55
CA ILE A 152 -16.46 11.10 -12.21
C ILE A 152 -17.29 9.80 -12.16
N THR A 153 -18.15 9.56 -13.13
CA THR A 153 -18.97 8.34 -13.21
C THR A 153 -18.12 7.06 -13.27
N LYS A 154 -17.02 7.08 -14.03
CA LYS A 154 -16.08 5.95 -14.09
C LYS A 154 -15.41 5.70 -12.74
N LEU A 155 -15.03 6.77 -12.05
CA LEU A 155 -14.42 6.66 -10.71
C LEU A 155 -15.40 6.13 -9.67
N GLU A 156 -16.66 6.53 -9.73
CA GLU A 156 -17.72 6.02 -8.85
C GLU A 156 -18.00 4.53 -9.09
N THR A 157 -17.97 4.09 -10.34
CA THR A 157 -18.10 2.67 -10.70
C THR A 157 -16.93 1.86 -10.16
N LEU A 158 -15.70 2.33 -10.38
CA LEU A 158 -14.49 1.69 -9.84
C LEU A 158 -14.54 1.59 -8.31
N ARG A 159 -15.02 2.62 -7.64
CA ARG A 159 -15.19 2.63 -6.19
C ARG A 159 -16.17 1.55 -5.72
N LYS A 160 -17.32 1.40 -6.39
CA LYS A 160 -18.29 0.35 -6.09
C LYS A 160 -17.68 -1.05 -6.26
N ASP A 161 -16.94 -1.27 -7.32
CA ASP A 161 -16.26 -2.54 -7.58
C ASP A 161 -15.24 -2.88 -6.48
N LEU A 162 -14.46 -1.90 -6.02
CA LEU A 162 -13.52 -2.07 -4.91
C LEU A 162 -14.25 -2.42 -3.60
N GLN A 163 -15.35 -1.74 -3.29
CA GLN A 163 -16.15 -2.01 -2.10
C GLN A 163 -16.76 -3.41 -2.13
N THR A 164 -17.24 -3.85 -3.29
CA THR A 164 -17.79 -5.21 -3.47
C THR A 164 -16.71 -6.27 -3.22
N ARG A 165 -15.47 -6.04 -3.60
CA ARG A 165 -14.36 -6.97 -3.32
C ARG A 165 -14.05 -7.09 -1.83
N VAL A 166 -14.17 -6.01 -1.06
CA VAL A 166 -13.97 -6.05 0.40
C VAL A 166 -15.12 -6.77 1.10
N PHE A 167 -16.35 -6.45 0.73
CA PHE A 167 -17.54 -6.97 1.42
C PHE A 167 -18.03 -8.30 0.83
N GLY A 168 -17.76 -8.59 -0.44
CA GLY A 168 -18.13 -9.83 -1.11
C GLY A 168 -17.33 -11.05 -0.65
N ASN A 169 -16.12 -10.87 -0.14
CA ASN A 169 -15.31 -11.95 0.46
C ASN A 169 -15.71 -12.30 1.90
N ASN A 170 -16.62 -11.53 2.51
CA ASN A 170 -17.13 -11.81 3.87
C ASN A 170 -18.44 -12.64 3.86
N VAL A 171 -18.91 -13.10 2.71
CA VAL A 171 -20.14 -13.87 2.56
C VAL A 171 -19.84 -15.27 1.98
N ALA A 172 -18.75 -15.83 2.40
CA ALA A 172 -18.47 -17.25 2.13
C ALA A 172 -18.08 -17.97 3.39
#